data_36410d1581573902eea119b8079b08f1
#
_entry.id   36410d1581573902eea119b8079b08f1
#
_cell.length_a   1.000
_cell.length_b   1.000
_cell.length_c   1.000
_cell.angle_alpha   90.00
_cell.angle_beta   90.00
_cell.angle_gamma   90.00
#
_symmetry.space_group_name_H-M   'P 1'
#
loop_
_entity.id
_entity.type
_entity.pdbx_description
1 polymer ?
#
loop_
_entity_poly.entity_id
_entity_poly.type
_entity_poly.pdbx_seq_one_letter_code
_entity_poly.pdbx_strand_id
1 'polypeptide(L)'
;TKPDIKIDAISLKFADSVDETKIAANIANKFNANHHIIPIENFLEYLPKAISIIKMPFWDTHWFHMVKIASKFSTTLVSGDGGDELFGGYTFRYQKFLANFNSEMTPLQRVKLYLECHERDWVPDQIELFNSQANFSWDEIYSKIIPYFDNSLSPLDQIFLADINGKLLYNWIPLNDSFHKFFKIKP
;
A
#
# COMPACT_ATOMS: atom_id res chain seq x y z
N THR A 1 27.15 -7.80 5.10
CA THR A 1 27.10 -6.32 5.08
C THR A 1 28.53 -5.80 5.08
N LYS A 2 28.85 -4.90 4.13
CA LYS A 2 30.16 -4.23 4.14
C LYS A 2 30.17 -3.31 5.37
N PRO A 3 31.14 -3.40 6.28
CA PRO A 3 31.13 -2.71 7.58
C PRO A 3 31.22 -1.17 7.48
N ASP A 4 31.55 -0.63 6.32
CA ASP A 4 31.81 0.80 6.13
C ASP A 4 30.69 1.57 5.39
N ILE A 5 29.58 0.92 5.03
CA ILE A 5 28.47 1.61 4.39
C ILE A 5 27.57 2.20 5.48
N LYS A 6 27.56 3.52 5.62
CA LYS A 6 26.55 4.23 6.38
C LYS A 6 25.22 4.22 5.60
N ILE A 7 24.17 3.76 6.27
CA ILE A 7 22.79 3.77 5.76
C ILE A 7 22.09 4.99 6.31
N ASP A 8 21.38 5.74 5.47
CA ASP A 8 20.46 6.77 5.90
C ASP A 8 19.07 6.14 6.05
N ALA A 9 18.54 6.12 7.27
CA ALA A 9 17.19 5.66 7.59
C ALA A 9 16.27 6.85 7.74
N ILE A 10 15.11 6.84 7.07
CA ILE A 10 14.17 7.95 7.06
C ILE A 10 12.86 7.50 7.67
N SER A 11 12.35 8.28 8.63
CA SER A 11 11.01 8.14 9.19
C SER A 11 10.22 9.42 8.98
N LEU A 12 8.99 9.31 8.48
CA LEU A 12 8.04 10.41 8.44
C LEU A 12 7.24 10.42 9.74
N LYS A 13 7.04 11.60 10.30
CA LYS A 13 6.17 11.81 11.44
C LYS A 13 5.03 12.73 11.04
N PHE A 14 3.83 12.19 11.03
CA PHE A 14 2.61 12.97 10.78
C PHE A 14 2.03 13.47 12.11
N ALA A 15 1.53 14.70 12.15
CA ALA A 15 1.11 15.39 13.38
C ALA A 15 0.13 14.56 14.22
N ASP A 16 -0.86 13.94 13.59
CA ASP A 16 -1.96 13.23 14.26
C ASP A 16 -1.83 11.69 14.21
N SER A 17 -0.68 11.17 13.80
CA SER A 17 -0.46 9.72 13.73
C SER A 17 0.23 9.17 14.98
N VAL A 18 0.13 7.86 15.18
CA VAL A 18 0.93 7.15 16.18
C VAL A 18 2.41 7.38 15.92
N ASP A 19 3.13 7.84 16.94
CA ASP A 19 4.57 8.14 16.81
C ASP A 19 5.42 6.86 16.93
N GLU A 20 5.79 6.29 15.80
CA GLU A 20 6.66 5.12 15.71
C GLU A 20 8.15 5.48 15.60
N THR A 21 8.51 6.76 15.64
CA THR A 21 9.89 7.22 15.43
C THR A 21 10.87 6.71 16.46
N LYS A 22 10.41 6.46 17.70
CA LYS A 22 11.24 5.86 18.77
C LYS A 22 11.64 4.41 18.45
N ILE A 23 10.69 3.64 17.91
CA ILE A 23 10.94 2.25 17.51
C ILE A 23 11.92 2.24 16.32
N ALA A 24 11.66 3.08 15.33
CA ALA A 24 12.53 3.25 14.18
C ALA A 24 13.95 3.68 14.56
N ALA A 25 14.10 4.62 15.52
CA ALA A 25 15.40 5.03 16.03
C ALA A 25 16.17 3.87 16.69
N ASN A 26 15.50 3.03 17.48
CA ASN A 26 16.12 1.85 18.08
C ASN A 26 16.62 0.85 17.03
N ILE A 27 15.86 0.67 15.96
CA ILE A 27 16.26 -0.18 14.83
C ILE A 27 17.45 0.44 14.09
N ALA A 28 17.38 1.71 13.74
CA ALA A 28 18.46 2.42 13.06
C ALA A 28 19.79 2.33 13.85
N ASN A 29 19.73 2.52 15.17
CA ASN A 29 20.89 2.40 16.06
C ASN A 29 21.51 0.98 16.04
N LYS A 30 20.69 -0.07 15.99
CA LYS A 30 21.18 -1.46 15.90
C LYS A 30 22.00 -1.73 14.62
N PHE A 31 21.68 -1.02 13.56
CA PHE A 31 22.35 -1.14 12.26
C PHE A 31 23.38 -0.02 11.99
N ASN A 32 23.69 0.80 13.01
CA ASN A 32 24.59 1.95 12.89
C ASN A 32 24.18 2.88 11.72
N ALA A 33 22.88 3.06 11.50
CA ALA A 33 22.33 3.92 10.46
C ALA A 33 22.15 5.36 10.98
N ASN A 34 22.30 6.35 10.08
CA ASN A 34 21.92 7.72 10.35
C ASN A 34 20.39 7.82 10.29
N HIS A 35 19.73 8.13 11.39
CA HIS A 35 18.28 8.23 11.43
C HIS A 35 17.79 9.67 11.24
N HIS A 36 16.99 9.89 10.21
CA HIS A 36 16.37 11.17 9.88
C HIS A 36 14.87 11.10 10.19
N ILE A 37 14.42 11.88 11.17
CA ILE A 37 13.01 12.02 11.50
C ILE A 37 12.48 13.29 10.85
N ILE A 38 11.53 13.17 9.95
CA ILE A 38 11.02 14.28 9.16
C ILE A 38 9.56 14.54 9.55
N PRO A 39 9.27 15.67 10.23
CA PRO A 39 7.90 16.05 10.51
C PRO A 39 7.18 16.48 9.23
N ILE A 40 5.97 16.02 9.05
CA ILE A 40 5.04 16.44 7.99
C ILE A 40 3.89 17.17 8.65
N GLU A 41 3.96 18.48 8.66
CA GLU A 41 2.96 19.35 9.31
C GLU A 41 1.69 19.48 8.49
N ASN A 42 1.85 19.60 7.17
CA ASN A 42 0.72 19.71 6.24
C ASN A 42 0.82 18.67 5.13
N PHE A 43 0.19 17.53 5.36
CA PHE A 43 0.18 16.43 4.38
C PHE A 43 -0.48 16.85 3.05
N LEU A 44 -1.54 17.66 3.12
CA LEU A 44 -2.35 18.02 1.96
C LEU A 44 -1.69 19.08 1.06
N GLU A 45 -0.69 19.82 1.55
CA GLU A 45 0.00 20.85 0.78
C GLU A 45 0.53 20.34 -0.58
N TYR A 46 1.04 19.11 -0.58
CA TYR A 46 1.62 18.51 -1.78
C TYR A 46 0.68 17.59 -2.55
N LEU A 47 -0.54 17.40 -2.06
CA LEU A 47 -1.52 16.50 -2.68
C LEU A 47 -1.80 16.83 -4.16
N PRO A 48 -2.03 18.11 -4.57
CA PRO A 48 -2.21 18.44 -5.98
C PRO A 48 -1.00 18.06 -6.85
N LYS A 49 0.21 18.24 -6.30
CA LYS A 49 1.44 17.87 -7.00
C LYS A 49 1.58 16.36 -7.11
N ALA A 50 1.32 15.61 -6.05
CA ALA A 50 1.36 14.16 -6.05
C ALA A 50 0.36 13.59 -7.07
N ILE A 51 -0.89 14.05 -7.05
CA ILE A 51 -1.93 13.68 -8.04
C ILE A 51 -1.48 14.00 -9.47
N SER A 52 -0.82 15.14 -9.69
CA SER A 52 -0.32 15.50 -11.02
C SER A 52 0.75 14.55 -11.56
N ILE A 53 1.48 13.87 -10.69
CA ILE A 53 2.52 12.89 -11.03
C ILE A 53 1.88 11.53 -11.34
N ILE A 54 1.02 11.04 -10.45
CA ILE A 54 0.39 9.72 -10.59
C ILE A 54 -0.77 9.70 -11.57
N LYS A 55 -1.30 10.88 -11.95
CA LYS A 55 -2.44 11.07 -12.87
C LYS A 55 -3.74 10.40 -12.39
N MET A 56 -3.89 10.24 -11.10
CA MET A 56 -5.03 9.59 -10.47
C MET A 56 -5.42 10.34 -9.19
N PRO A 57 -6.72 10.55 -8.91
CA PRO A 57 -7.18 11.13 -7.64
C PRO A 57 -7.00 10.10 -6.52
N PHE A 58 -5.88 10.18 -5.84
CA PHE A 58 -5.52 9.28 -4.75
C PHE A 58 -5.03 10.10 -3.55
N TRP A 59 -5.63 9.86 -2.40
CA TRP A 59 -5.37 10.66 -1.19
C TRP A 59 -4.12 10.18 -0.42
N ASP A 60 -3.83 8.87 -0.45
CA ASP A 60 -2.71 8.29 0.30
C ASP A 60 -1.40 8.48 -0.47
N THR A 61 -0.87 9.67 -0.38
CA THR A 61 0.36 10.08 -1.09
C THR A 61 1.56 10.23 -0.15
N HIS A 62 1.57 9.52 0.99
CA HIS A 62 2.71 9.55 1.93
C HIS A 62 4.03 9.18 1.25
N TRP A 63 3.99 8.29 0.26
CA TRP A 63 5.15 7.88 -0.53
C TRP A 63 5.78 9.01 -1.33
N PHE A 64 4.99 10.00 -1.77
CA PHE A 64 5.51 11.22 -2.37
C PHE A 64 6.50 11.93 -1.44
N HIS A 65 6.14 12.08 -0.16
CA HIS A 65 7.00 12.74 0.82
C HIS A 65 8.26 11.93 1.08
N MET A 66 8.14 10.60 1.22
CA MET A 66 9.25 9.69 1.45
C MET A 66 10.27 9.79 0.31
N VAL A 67 9.85 9.62 -0.94
CA VAL A 67 10.74 9.64 -2.12
C VAL A 67 11.34 11.02 -2.33
N LYS A 68 10.56 12.11 -2.16
CA LYS A 68 11.05 13.48 -2.23
C LYS A 68 12.19 13.75 -1.24
N ILE A 69 12.08 13.21 -0.04
CA ILE A 69 13.10 13.40 1.00
C ILE A 69 14.30 12.50 0.75
N ALA A 70 14.06 11.22 0.44
CA ALA A 70 15.12 10.26 0.15
C ALA A 70 16.03 10.73 -1.01
N SER A 71 15.45 11.42 -2.01
CA SER A 71 16.22 11.96 -3.14
C SER A 71 17.32 12.96 -2.76
N LYS A 72 17.27 13.50 -1.54
CA LYS A 72 18.31 14.40 -1.02
C LYS A 72 19.53 13.65 -0.45
N PHE A 73 19.36 12.37 -0.13
CA PHE A 73 20.38 11.55 0.52
C PHE A 73 20.99 10.50 -0.41
N SER A 74 20.17 9.93 -1.29
CA SER A 74 20.59 8.80 -2.12
C SER A 74 19.85 8.77 -3.46
N THR A 75 20.40 8.01 -4.40
CA THR A 75 19.76 7.66 -5.67
C THR A 75 19.03 6.31 -5.61
N THR A 76 19.10 5.62 -4.47
CA THR A 76 18.46 4.32 -4.26
C THR A 76 17.69 4.35 -2.93
N LEU A 77 16.47 3.87 -2.92
CA LEU A 77 15.63 3.73 -1.74
C LEU A 77 15.20 2.28 -1.59
N VAL A 78 15.36 1.73 -0.38
CA VAL A 78 14.82 0.41 0.00
C VAL A 78 13.71 0.63 1.00
N SER A 79 12.58 -0.02 0.81
CA SER A 79 11.40 0.08 1.69
C SER A 79 10.90 -1.27 2.15
N GLY A 80 9.95 -1.23 3.09
CA GLY A 80 9.18 -2.40 3.52
C GLY A 80 7.89 -2.62 2.72
N ASP A 81 7.67 -1.89 1.63
CA ASP A 81 6.48 -2.05 0.80
C ASP A 81 6.32 -3.48 0.30
N GLY A 82 5.10 -3.99 0.37
CA GLY A 82 4.80 -5.38 0.02
C GLY A 82 5.08 -6.38 1.15
N GLY A 83 5.61 -5.94 2.29
CA GLY A 83 5.89 -6.83 3.41
C GLY A 83 4.63 -7.50 3.94
N ASP A 84 3.54 -6.75 4.08
CA ASP A 84 2.27 -7.29 4.56
C ASP A 84 1.65 -8.26 3.56
N GLU A 85 1.71 -7.97 2.28
CA GLU A 85 1.20 -8.82 1.20
C GLU A 85 1.99 -10.12 1.08
N LEU A 86 3.32 -10.05 1.22
CA LEU A 86 4.21 -11.20 1.03
C LEU A 86 4.34 -12.08 2.28
N PHE A 87 4.16 -11.52 3.47
CA PHE A 87 4.39 -12.21 4.74
C PHE A 87 3.14 -12.29 5.63
N GLY A 88 1.97 -11.94 5.11
CA GLY A 88 0.69 -12.09 5.80
C GLY A 88 0.51 -11.10 6.96
N GLY A 89 0.95 -9.87 6.82
CA GLY A 89 0.87 -8.85 7.88
C GLY A 89 -0.55 -8.40 8.22
N TYR A 90 -1.49 -8.51 7.27
CA TYR A 90 -2.90 -8.14 7.50
C TYR A 90 -3.70 -9.23 8.23
N THR A 91 -3.20 -9.71 9.35
CA THR A 91 -3.77 -10.83 10.09
C THR A 91 -5.26 -10.65 10.42
N PHE A 92 -5.69 -9.44 10.77
CA PHE A 92 -7.10 -9.13 11.07
C PHE A 92 -8.02 -9.33 9.86
N ARG A 93 -7.58 -8.98 8.63
CA ARG A 93 -8.32 -9.21 7.40
C ARG A 93 -8.45 -10.70 7.07
N TYR A 94 -7.36 -11.41 7.21
CA TYR A 94 -7.30 -12.85 6.94
C TYR A 94 -8.18 -13.62 7.90
N GLN A 95 -8.13 -13.30 9.20
CA GLN A 95 -9.00 -13.91 10.21
C GLN A 95 -10.47 -13.62 9.92
N LYS A 96 -10.83 -12.40 9.54
CA LYS A 96 -12.20 -12.04 9.17
C LYS A 96 -12.68 -12.80 7.96
N PHE A 97 -11.84 -12.92 6.92
CA PHE A 97 -12.18 -13.70 5.73
C PHE A 97 -12.39 -15.18 6.07
N LEU A 98 -11.43 -15.80 6.75
CA LEU A 98 -11.50 -17.22 7.09
C LEU A 98 -12.68 -17.55 7.99
N ALA A 99 -13.06 -16.65 8.90
CA ALA A 99 -14.21 -16.83 9.78
C ALA A 99 -15.57 -16.82 9.02
N ASN A 100 -15.61 -16.15 7.87
CA ASN A 100 -16.85 -16.03 7.07
C ASN A 100 -16.80 -16.84 5.76
N PHE A 101 -15.67 -17.49 5.47
CA PHE A 101 -15.50 -18.32 4.28
C PHE A 101 -16.31 -19.60 4.38
N ASN A 102 -16.94 -19.97 3.26
CA ASN A 102 -17.59 -21.26 3.07
C ASN A 102 -17.14 -21.85 1.71
N SER A 103 -16.82 -23.15 1.68
CA SER A 103 -16.39 -23.87 0.47
C SER A 103 -17.42 -23.81 -0.68
N GLU A 104 -18.70 -23.70 -0.34
CA GLU A 104 -19.80 -23.60 -1.31
C GLU A 104 -19.91 -22.21 -2.00
N MET A 105 -19.17 -21.22 -1.51
CA MET A 105 -19.15 -19.89 -2.11
C MET A 105 -18.62 -19.92 -3.53
N THR A 106 -19.32 -19.26 -4.44
CA THR A 106 -18.82 -18.97 -5.78
C THR A 106 -17.62 -18.03 -5.74
N PRO A 107 -16.73 -18.02 -6.76
CA PRO A 107 -15.62 -17.07 -6.81
C PRO A 107 -16.05 -15.61 -6.61
N LEU A 108 -17.17 -15.20 -7.19
CA LEU A 108 -17.71 -13.85 -7.01
C LEU A 108 -18.09 -13.56 -5.54
N GLN A 109 -18.70 -14.51 -4.85
CA GLN A 109 -19.04 -14.35 -3.42
C GLN A 109 -17.78 -14.22 -2.57
N ARG A 110 -16.73 -14.97 -2.90
CA ARG A 110 -15.42 -14.87 -2.22
C ARG A 110 -14.75 -13.51 -2.46
N VAL A 111 -14.80 -13.00 -3.70
CA VAL A 111 -14.30 -11.66 -4.01
C VAL A 111 -15.04 -10.59 -3.21
N LYS A 112 -16.37 -10.68 -3.12
CA LYS A 112 -17.17 -9.74 -2.30
C LYS A 112 -16.76 -9.81 -0.84
N LEU A 113 -16.65 -11.02 -0.27
CA LEU A 113 -16.19 -11.22 1.11
C LEU A 113 -14.78 -10.67 1.32
N TYR A 114 -13.85 -10.91 0.39
CA TYR A 114 -12.49 -10.36 0.43
C TYR A 114 -12.50 -8.83 0.49
N LEU A 115 -13.29 -8.18 -0.36
CA LEU A 115 -13.39 -6.73 -0.38
C LEU A 115 -14.05 -6.18 0.89
N GLU A 116 -15.05 -6.87 1.46
CA GLU A 116 -15.66 -6.51 2.75
C GLU A 116 -14.66 -6.57 3.93
N CYS A 117 -13.57 -7.34 3.80
CA CYS A 117 -12.51 -7.36 4.80
C CYS A 117 -11.62 -6.10 4.78
N HIS A 118 -11.73 -5.28 3.73
CA HIS A 118 -11.02 -4.01 3.58
C HIS A 118 -11.87 -2.81 4.04
N GLU A 119 -12.53 -2.90 5.17
CA GLU A 119 -13.52 -1.92 5.64
C GLU A 119 -13.06 -0.46 5.62
N ARG A 120 -11.77 -0.22 5.86
CA ARG A 120 -11.21 1.14 5.83
C ARG A 120 -11.02 1.68 4.42
N ASP A 121 -10.79 0.79 3.47
CA ASP A 121 -10.46 1.11 2.08
C ASP A 121 -11.68 0.91 1.17
N TRP A 122 -12.74 0.33 1.73
CA TRP A 122 -13.99 0.05 1.06
C TRP A 122 -14.95 1.20 1.23
N VAL A 123 -15.31 1.83 0.14
CA VAL A 123 -16.33 2.88 0.12
C VAL A 123 -17.58 2.33 -0.56
N PRO A 124 -18.60 1.87 0.20
CA PRO A 124 -19.82 1.31 -0.38
C PRO A 124 -20.58 2.31 -1.25
N ASP A 125 -20.40 3.59 -0.98
CA ASP A 125 -21.08 4.71 -1.64
C ASP A 125 -20.35 5.20 -2.90
N GLN A 126 -19.35 4.49 -3.40
CA GLN A 126 -18.60 4.93 -4.59
C GLN A 126 -19.50 5.16 -5.79
N ILE A 127 -20.59 4.39 -5.89
CA ILE A 127 -21.57 4.58 -6.95
C ILE A 127 -22.27 5.96 -6.88
N GLU A 128 -22.36 6.55 -5.69
CA GLU A 128 -22.90 7.89 -5.47
C GLU A 128 -21.87 9.00 -5.78
N LEU A 129 -20.58 8.68 -5.67
CA LEU A 129 -19.49 9.60 -5.97
C LEU A 129 -19.27 9.80 -7.47
N PHE A 130 -19.61 8.79 -8.27
CA PHE A 130 -19.43 8.83 -9.71
C PHE A 130 -20.74 9.19 -10.42
N ASN A 131 -20.69 10.18 -11.30
CA ASN A 131 -21.81 10.49 -12.18
C ASN A 131 -21.95 9.44 -13.30
N SER A 132 -23.04 9.48 -14.04
CA SER A 132 -23.32 8.54 -15.12
C SER A 132 -22.28 8.54 -16.25
N GLN A 133 -21.46 9.60 -16.38
CA GLN A 133 -20.40 9.69 -17.39
C GLN A 133 -19.13 8.95 -16.96
N ALA A 134 -18.94 8.69 -15.66
CA ALA A 134 -17.77 7.98 -15.16
C ALA A 134 -17.76 6.49 -15.49
N ASN A 135 -18.91 5.95 -15.90
CA ASN A 135 -19.09 4.53 -16.26
C ASN A 135 -18.53 3.56 -15.22
N PHE A 136 -18.69 3.89 -13.92
CA PHE A 136 -18.20 3.06 -12.83
C PHE A 136 -18.99 1.75 -12.74
N SER A 137 -18.28 0.63 -12.66
CA SER A 137 -18.87 -0.70 -12.50
C SER A 137 -18.08 -1.56 -11.52
N TRP A 138 -18.77 -2.04 -10.50
CA TRP A 138 -18.22 -3.04 -9.59
C TRP A 138 -17.90 -4.36 -10.31
N ASP A 139 -18.65 -4.73 -11.35
CA ASP A 139 -18.43 -5.97 -12.08
C ASP A 139 -17.07 -5.97 -12.81
N GLU A 140 -16.60 -4.80 -13.26
CA GLU A 140 -15.26 -4.67 -13.82
C GLU A 140 -14.17 -4.92 -12.76
N ILE A 141 -14.37 -4.44 -11.54
CA ILE A 141 -13.45 -4.67 -10.43
C ILE A 141 -13.47 -6.15 -10.05
N TYR A 142 -14.66 -6.74 -9.88
CA TYR A 142 -14.79 -8.15 -9.55
C TYR A 142 -14.14 -9.05 -10.59
N SER A 143 -14.34 -8.77 -11.87
CA SER A 143 -13.77 -9.56 -12.97
C SER A 143 -12.24 -9.65 -12.95
N LYS A 144 -11.57 -8.61 -12.44
CA LYS A 144 -10.11 -8.57 -12.31
C LYS A 144 -9.60 -9.38 -11.11
N ILE A 145 -10.42 -9.55 -10.09
CA ILE A 145 -10.03 -10.22 -8.83
C ILE A 145 -10.46 -11.69 -8.83
N ILE A 146 -11.57 -12.04 -9.48
CA ILE A 146 -12.12 -13.41 -9.57
C ILE A 146 -11.05 -14.47 -9.91
N PRO A 147 -10.11 -14.24 -10.86
CA PRO A 147 -9.10 -15.25 -11.21
C PRO A 147 -8.21 -15.75 -10.07
N TYR A 148 -8.13 -14.99 -8.97
CA TYR A 148 -7.33 -15.36 -7.81
C TYR A 148 -8.07 -16.25 -6.80
N PHE A 149 -9.40 -16.41 -6.99
CA PHE A 149 -10.25 -17.22 -6.12
C PHE A 149 -10.57 -18.58 -6.75
N ASP A 150 -9.51 -19.36 -6.98
CA ASP A 150 -9.59 -20.71 -7.54
C ASP A 150 -9.83 -21.75 -6.43
N ASN A 151 -10.75 -22.69 -6.68
CA ASN A 151 -11.10 -23.77 -5.75
C ASN A 151 -9.95 -24.76 -5.49
N SER A 152 -8.95 -24.80 -6.35
CA SER A 152 -7.77 -25.65 -6.16
C SER A 152 -6.80 -25.11 -5.09
N LEU A 153 -6.98 -23.85 -4.68
CA LEU A 153 -6.14 -23.16 -3.70
C LEU A 153 -6.80 -23.15 -2.32
N SER A 154 -5.96 -23.13 -1.28
CA SER A 154 -6.48 -22.88 0.07
C SER A 154 -7.13 -21.49 0.17
N PRO A 155 -8.11 -21.28 1.06
CA PRO A 155 -8.73 -19.96 1.23
C PRO A 155 -7.70 -18.84 1.54
N LEU A 156 -6.64 -19.16 2.26
CA LEU A 156 -5.57 -18.22 2.58
C LEU A 156 -4.72 -17.87 1.37
N ASP A 157 -4.37 -18.87 0.54
CA ASP A 157 -3.61 -18.64 -0.69
C ASP A 157 -4.39 -17.77 -1.69
N GLN A 158 -5.72 -17.94 -1.75
CA GLN A 158 -6.59 -17.10 -2.58
C GLN A 158 -6.47 -15.62 -2.17
N ILE A 159 -6.49 -15.32 -0.87
CA ILE A 159 -6.34 -13.95 -0.36
C ILE A 159 -4.95 -13.40 -0.69
N PHE A 160 -3.89 -14.18 -0.45
CA PHE A 160 -2.54 -13.74 -0.75
C PHE A 160 -2.35 -13.43 -2.23
N LEU A 161 -2.87 -14.26 -3.12
CA LEU A 161 -2.83 -13.98 -4.55
C LEU A 161 -3.61 -12.72 -4.92
N ALA A 162 -4.77 -12.49 -4.29
CA ALA A 162 -5.56 -11.27 -4.49
C ALA A 162 -4.83 -10.03 -3.98
N ASP A 163 -4.20 -10.09 -2.80
CA ASP A 163 -3.42 -8.98 -2.24
C ASP A 163 -2.19 -8.67 -3.13
N ILE A 164 -1.43 -9.68 -3.52
CA ILE A 164 -0.23 -9.50 -4.35
C ILE A 164 -0.60 -8.96 -5.74
N ASN A 165 -1.52 -9.62 -6.43
CA ASN A 165 -1.82 -9.28 -7.82
C ASN A 165 -2.83 -8.14 -7.94
N GLY A 166 -3.87 -8.11 -7.09
CA GLY A 166 -4.91 -7.09 -7.17
C GLY A 166 -4.50 -5.76 -6.54
N LYS A 167 -3.81 -5.79 -5.41
CA LYS A 167 -3.45 -4.59 -4.65
C LYS A 167 -2.01 -4.15 -4.92
N LEU A 168 -1.04 -5.02 -4.66
CA LEU A 168 0.38 -4.65 -4.70
C LEU A 168 0.85 -4.36 -6.13
N LEU A 169 0.72 -5.31 -7.04
CA LEU A 169 1.28 -5.22 -8.39
C LEU A 169 0.52 -4.25 -9.31
N TYR A 170 -0.79 -4.15 -9.17
CA TYR A 170 -1.59 -3.31 -10.07
C TYR A 170 -1.83 -1.90 -9.56
N ASN A 171 -1.73 -1.66 -8.26
CA ASN A 171 -2.01 -0.35 -7.69
C ASN A 171 -0.78 0.24 -7.01
N TRP A 172 -0.29 -0.39 -5.94
CA TRP A 172 0.68 0.22 -5.04
C TRP A 172 2.05 0.44 -5.70
N ILE A 173 2.61 -0.59 -6.31
CA ILE A 173 3.92 -0.51 -6.98
C ILE A 173 3.93 0.51 -8.13
N PRO A 174 2.96 0.54 -9.07
CA PRO A 174 2.94 1.54 -10.14
C PRO A 174 2.81 2.98 -9.65
N LEU A 175 2.04 3.19 -8.56
CA LEU A 175 1.92 4.50 -7.92
C LEU A 175 3.27 4.98 -7.39
N ASN A 176 3.91 4.14 -6.58
CA ASN A 176 5.20 4.45 -5.97
C ASN A 176 6.29 4.64 -7.02
N ASP A 177 6.31 3.79 -8.05
CA ASP A 177 7.24 3.89 -9.17
C ASP A 177 7.12 5.22 -9.93
N SER A 178 5.92 5.79 -10.00
CA SER A 178 5.71 7.11 -10.58
C SER A 178 6.43 8.21 -9.80
N PHE A 179 6.44 8.16 -8.48
CA PHE A 179 7.22 9.08 -7.64
C PHE A 179 8.72 8.83 -7.76
N HIS A 180 9.15 7.56 -7.77
CA HIS A 180 10.55 7.19 -7.98
C HIS A 180 11.09 7.76 -9.29
N LYS A 181 10.36 7.61 -10.38
CA LYS A 181 10.71 8.18 -11.70
C LYS A 181 10.76 9.70 -11.66
N PHE A 182 9.79 10.34 -11.04
CA PHE A 182 9.74 11.80 -10.96
C PHE A 182 10.93 12.38 -10.20
N PHE A 183 11.31 11.79 -9.07
CA PHE A 183 12.45 12.24 -8.25
C PHE A 183 13.79 11.61 -8.65
N LYS A 184 13.83 10.80 -9.72
CA LYS A 184 15.04 10.12 -10.22
C LYS A 184 15.74 9.22 -9.19
N ILE A 185 14.94 8.56 -8.36
CA ILE A 185 15.38 7.54 -7.41
C ILE A 185 15.13 6.15 -8.00
N LYS A 186 16.03 5.22 -7.73
CA LYS A 186 15.83 3.79 -8.01
C LYS A 186 15.15 3.13 -6.80
N PRO A 187 14.10 2.32 -7.03
CA PRO A 187 13.49 1.50 -5.98
C PRO A 187 14.43 0.37 -5.53
#